data_9a086a34d04505457b1d9d12cc2be212
#
_entry.id   9a086a34d04505457b1d9d12cc2be212
#
_cell.length_a   1.000
_cell.length_b   1.000
_cell.length_c   1.000
_cell.angle_alpha   90.00
_cell.angle_beta   90.00
_cell.angle_gamma   90.00
#
_symmetry.space_group_name_H-M   'P 1'
#
loop_
_entity.id
_entity.type
_entity.pdbx_description
1 polymer ?
#
loop_
_entity_poly.entity_id
_entity_poly.type
_entity_poly.pdbx_seq_one_letter_code
_entity_poly.pdbx_strand_id
1 'polypeptide(L)'
;MAIGSGTFTLADYALYSNQPAVQAVSMSLIDYGNVLQDIPMVTKQTLQANGVRFEGNLPVINWSPLNAEGVTVHAQPTPYQEQAYLMRNYVDVDKYIVLDQNAITDTRASQAKAVLKALTYDVNFKFFKNAHDGTGDPNAPVGLRARIDDAAGANKFGVRPENKIDCGGATADISQAGISAAKGNAFLEMLDLLLWSVGSQDGTGIVLYMNDYMKRRLNFVLRSLGTTGGLDESKDQFNRTITTYKNAVIRDPGVKADQTTRIIAGNAIPAGSGSVGETAAGVDSTGASANFTSIYAVNFGTDYFFGWQFTDGPNVQDLGLINNGVIYRTLIDWAVGLMNNNTRSIARLFDIKIG
;
A
#
# COMPACT_ATOMS: atom_id res chain seq x y z
N MET A 1 8.90 -12.68 -9.51
CA MET A 1 7.85 -13.61 -9.07
C MET A 1 6.86 -12.79 -8.31
N ALA A 2 5.57 -12.76 -8.67
CA ALA A 2 4.57 -12.13 -7.84
C ALA A 2 4.62 -12.83 -6.48
N ILE A 3 4.70 -12.05 -5.41
CA ILE A 3 4.71 -12.57 -4.05
C ILE A 3 3.28 -12.90 -3.71
N GLY A 4 2.91 -14.10 -3.93
CA GLY A 4 1.58 -14.59 -3.64
C GLY A 4 1.37 -15.88 -4.40
N SER A 5 1.46 -16.99 -3.72
CA SER A 5 1.13 -18.29 -4.26
C SER A 5 -0.29 -18.28 -4.86
N GLY A 6 -0.39 -18.09 -6.16
CA GLY A 6 -1.61 -18.31 -6.92
C GLY A 6 -2.67 -17.19 -6.90
N THR A 7 -2.36 -15.98 -6.47
CA THR A 7 -3.28 -14.84 -6.57
C THR A 7 -3.05 -14.05 -7.87
N PHE A 8 -4.13 -13.75 -8.55
CA PHE A 8 -4.13 -13.01 -9.82
C PHE A 8 -3.87 -11.52 -9.55
N THR A 9 -2.83 -10.96 -10.18
CA THR A 9 -2.45 -9.55 -10.04
C THR A 9 -2.83 -8.73 -11.27
N LEU A 10 -2.74 -7.41 -11.18
CA LEU A 10 -2.96 -6.53 -12.33
C LEU A 10 -1.95 -6.80 -13.47
N ALA A 11 -0.73 -7.25 -13.12
CA ALA A 11 0.27 -7.67 -14.09
C ALA A 11 -0.17 -8.94 -14.85
N ASP A 12 -0.73 -9.91 -14.15
CA ASP A 12 -1.27 -11.11 -14.78
C ASP A 12 -2.46 -10.76 -15.69
N TYR A 13 -3.32 -9.85 -15.25
CA TYR A 13 -4.43 -9.36 -16.05
C TYR A 13 -3.95 -8.70 -17.37
N ALA A 14 -2.92 -7.88 -17.30
CA ALA A 14 -2.34 -7.23 -18.49
C ALA A 14 -1.84 -8.25 -19.52
N LEU A 15 -1.33 -9.40 -19.09
CA LEU A 15 -0.87 -10.48 -19.96
C LEU A 15 -2.03 -11.23 -20.61
N TYR A 16 -3.17 -11.37 -19.92
CA TYR A 16 -4.33 -12.13 -20.43
C TYR A 16 -5.33 -11.28 -21.21
N SER A 17 -5.24 -9.95 -21.17
CA SER A 17 -6.15 -9.07 -21.89
C SER A 17 -5.87 -9.08 -23.38
N ASN A 18 -6.89 -9.37 -24.19
CA ASN A 18 -6.84 -9.29 -25.66
C ASN A 18 -7.00 -7.85 -26.21
N GLN A 19 -7.19 -6.87 -25.34
CA GLN A 19 -7.36 -5.46 -25.72
C GLN A 19 -6.04 -4.70 -25.56
N PRO A 20 -5.38 -4.27 -26.65
CA PRO A 20 -4.08 -3.60 -26.58
C PRO A 20 -4.09 -2.30 -25.74
N ALA A 21 -5.20 -1.57 -25.76
CA ALA A 21 -5.35 -0.35 -24.95
C ALA A 21 -5.39 -0.64 -23.46
N VAL A 22 -6.11 -1.68 -23.03
CA VAL A 22 -6.17 -2.11 -21.62
C VAL A 22 -4.83 -2.67 -21.16
N GLN A 23 -4.15 -3.43 -22.02
CA GLN A 23 -2.80 -3.92 -21.77
C GLN A 23 -1.82 -2.77 -21.54
N ALA A 24 -1.79 -1.78 -22.43
CA ALA A 24 -0.90 -0.63 -22.32
C ALA A 24 -1.17 0.20 -21.06
N VAL A 25 -2.45 0.36 -20.69
CA VAL A 25 -2.85 1.06 -19.47
C VAL A 25 -2.43 0.29 -18.23
N SER A 26 -2.72 -1.00 -18.15
CA SER A 26 -2.37 -1.83 -17.00
C SER A 26 -0.85 -1.92 -16.82
N MET A 27 -0.09 -2.04 -17.91
CA MET A 27 1.38 -2.02 -17.87
C MET A 27 1.91 -0.68 -17.40
N SER A 28 1.36 0.45 -17.86
CA SER A 28 1.80 1.76 -17.41
C SER A 28 1.49 2.02 -15.94
N LEU A 29 0.36 1.53 -15.44
CA LEU A 29 0.02 1.60 -14.00
C LEU A 29 1.01 0.80 -13.15
N ILE A 30 1.42 -0.36 -13.60
CA ILE A 30 2.39 -1.21 -12.93
C ILE A 30 3.79 -0.57 -12.93
N ASP A 31 4.22 -0.02 -14.05
CA ASP A 31 5.56 0.57 -14.18
C ASP A 31 5.77 1.77 -13.23
N TYR A 32 4.72 2.53 -12.95
CA TYR A 32 4.79 3.70 -12.08
C TYR A 32 4.33 3.43 -10.65
N GLY A 33 3.65 2.31 -10.38
CA GLY A 33 3.01 2.01 -9.10
C GLY A 33 3.55 0.75 -8.42
N ASN A 34 4.43 0.91 -7.43
CA ASN A 34 4.99 -0.23 -6.70
C ASN A 34 3.91 -1.05 -5.98
N VAL A 35 2.88 -0.40 -5.43
CA VAL A 35 1.80 -1.09 -4.68
C VAL A 35 0.96 -1.96 -5.60
N LEU A 36 0.67 -1.50 -6.82
CA LEU A 36 -0.15 -2.24 -7.78
C LEU A 36 0.53 -3.51 -8.31
N GLN A 37 1.86 -3.64 -8.13
CA GLN A 37 2.60 -4.86 -8.43
C GLN A 37 2.39 -5.95 -7.38
N ASP A 38 2.21 -5.53 -6.14
CA ASP A 38 2.18 -6.43 -4.98
C ASP A 38 0.75 -6.83 -4.60
N ILE A 39 -0.25 -5.95 -4.81
CA ILE A 39 -1.62 -6.18 -4.39
C ILE A 39 -2.36 -7.15 -5.34
N PRO A 40 -2.88 -8.28 -4.84
CA PRO A 40 -3.74 -9.15 -5.63
C PRO A 40 -5.08 -8.47 -5.87
N MET A 41 -5.55 -8.47 -7.12
CA MET A 41 -6.81 -7.87 -7.52
C MET A 41 -7.85 -8.95 -7.82
N VAL A 42 -9.00 -8.85 -7.17
CA VAL A 42 -10.13 -9.77 -7.38
C VAL A 42 -11.27 -9.03 -8.08
N THR A 43 -11.76 -9.57 -9.18
CA THR A 43 -12.92 -8.99 -9.88
C THR A 43 -14.21 -9.40 -9.20
N LYS A 44 -15.01 -8.42 -8.79
CA LYS A 44 -16.35 -8.59 -8.22
C LYS A 44 -17.30 -7.61 -8.90
N GLN A 45 -18.31 -8.09 -9.59
CA GLN A 45 -19.32 -7.25 -10.27
C GLN A 45 -20.32 -6.62 -9.28
N THR A 46 -19.83 -6.12 -8.16
CA THR A 46 -20.63 -5.43 -7.13
C THR A 46 -19.90 -4.18 -6.67
N LEU A 47 -20.62 -3.11 -6.42
CA LEU A 47 -20.06 -1.88 -5.85
C LEU A 47 -19.81 -1.99 -4.33
N GLN A 48 -20.34 -3.02 -3.70
CA GLN A 48 -20.15 -3.30 -2.29
C GLN A 48 -19.64 -4.73 -2.13
N ALA A 49 -18.58 -4.92 -1.37
CA ALA A 49 -18.07 -6.22 -1.01
C ALA A 49 -18.41 -6.48 0.47
N ASN A 50 -19.10 -7.58 0.70
CA ASN A 50 -19.41 -8.06 2.04
C ASN A 50 -18.44 -9.17 2.41
N GLY A 51 -17.95 -9.14 3.64
CA GLY A 51 -17.10 -10.16 4.21
C GLY A 51 -17.55 -10.53 5.61
N VAL A 52 -16.98 -11.60 6.11
CA VAL A 52 -17.26 -12.12 7.45
C VAL A 52 -15.94 -12.45 8.12
N ARG A 53 -15.69 -11.86 9.29
CA ARG A 53 -14.52 -12.13 10.10
C ARG A 53 -14.88 -13.02 11.27
N PHE A 54 -14.10 -14.06 11.49
CA PHE A 54 -14.25 -14.97 12.64
C PHE A 54 -13.24 -14.68 13.74
N GLU A 55 -12.20 -13.91 13.46
CA GLU A 55 -11.13 -13.62 14.41
C GLU A 55 -11.61 -12.75 15.56
N GLY A 56 -11.20 -13.14 16.76
CA GLY A 56 -11.69 -12.54 18.01
C GLY A 56 -13.00 -13.13 18.53
N ASN A 57 -13.74 -13.88 17.72
CA ASN A 57 -15.03 -14.50 18.06
C ASN A 57 -15.01 -16.02 17.82
N LEU A 58 -13.84 -16.63 17.96
CA LEU A 58 -13.71 -18.09 17.87
C LEU A 58 -14.36 -18.75 19.09
N PRO A 59 -15.03 -19.90 18.90
CA PRO A 59 -15.64 -20.62 20.01
C PRO A 59 -14.59 -21.20 20.95
N VAL A 60 -14.92 -21.24 22.22
CA VAL A 60 -14.10 -21.92 23.22
C VAL A 60 -14.26 -23.44 23.04
N ILE A 61 -13.15 -24.12 22.83
CA ILE A 61 -13.14 -25.58 22.70
C ILE A 61 -13.09 -26.23 24.09
N ASN A 62 -14.04 -27.12 24.36
CA ASN A 62 -14.13 -27.86 25.60
C ASN A 62 -13.58 -29.29 25.42
N TRP A 63 -12.74 -29.71 26.35
CA TRP A 63 -12.27 -31.09 26.44
C TRP A 63 -13.24 -31.90 27.28
N SER A 64 -13.71 -33.03 26.75
CA SER A 64 -14.65 -33.91 27.43
C SER A 64 -13.94 -35.18 27.91
N PRO A 65 -14.26 -35.71 29.11
CA PRO A 65 -13.76 -36.98 29.54
C PRO A 65 -14.36 -38.15 28.72
N LEU A 66 -13.73 -39.30 28.83
CA LEU A 66 -14.21 -40.50 28.11
C LEU A 66 -15.68 -40.81 28.50
N ASN A 67 -16.52 -41.08 27.49
CA ASN A 67 -17.95 -41.39 27.64
C ASN A 67 -18.85 -40.20 28.07
N ALA A 68 -18.36 -38.95 28.03
CA ALA A 68 -19.18 -37.76 28.22
C ALA A 68 -19.66 -37.20 26.87
N GLU A 69 -20.84 -36.59 26.86
CA GLU A 69 -21.38 -35.91 25.72
C GLU A 69 -20.58 -34.62 25.41
N GLY A 70 -20.35 -34.32 24.13
CA GLY A 70 -19.67 -33.12 23.70
C GLY A 70 -20.53 -31.86 23.84
N VAL A 71 -19.92 -30.70 24.14
CA VAL A 71 -20.61 -29.43 24.25
C VAL A 71 -20.72 -28.80 22.87
N THR A 72 -21.90 -28.31 22.50
CA THR A 72 -22.13 -27.60 21.25
C THR A 72 -21.47 -26.23 21.32
N VAL A 73 -20.63 -25.90 20.35
CA VAL A 73 -19.93 -24.62 20.24
C VAL A 73 -20.21 -23.97 18.89
N HIS A 74 -20.37 -22.63 18.87
CA HIS A 74 -20.63 -21.86 17.67
C HIS A 74 -19.68 -20.66 17.61
N ALA A 75 -19.15 -20.38 16.40
CA ALA A 75 -18.47 -19.13 16.13
C ALA A 75 -19.50 -18.00 15.93
N GLN A 76 -19.18 -16.80 16.39
CA GLN A 76 -19.98 -15.60 16.12
C GLN A 76 -19.26 -14.73 15.10
N PRO A 77 -19.58 -14.84 13.80
CA PRO A 77 -18.92 -14.05 12.78
C PRO A 77 -19.32 -12.58 12.87
N THR A 78 -18.35 -11.69 12.66
CA THR A 78 -18.60 -10.26 12.55
C THR A 78 -18.72 -9.89 11.08
N PRO A 79 -19.91 -9.47 10.59
CA PRO A 79 -20.05 -9.00 9.23
C PRO A 79 -19.37 -7.63 9.06
N TYR A 80 -18.76 -7.40 7.91
CA TYR A 80 -18.24 -6.09 7.54
C TYR A 80 -18.48 -5.83 6.06
N GLN A 81 -18.51 -4.56 5.69
CA GLN A 81 -18.82 -4.11 4.36
C GLN A 81 -17.80 -3.05 3.91
N GLU A 82 -17.29 -3.23 2.72
CA GLU A 82 -16.42 -2.27 2.03
C GLU A 82 -17.05 -1.88 0.70
N GLN A 83 -16.81 -0.64 0.27
CA GLN A 83 -17.33 -0.15 -1.00
C GLN A 83 -16.22 0.09 -2.03
N ALA A 84 -16.58 -0.04 -3.32
CA ALA A 84 -15.73 0.39 -4.41
C ALA A 84 -15.84 1.89 -4.61
N TYR A 85 -14.72 2.50 -4.93
CA TYR A 85 -14.61 3.91 -5.25
C TYR A 85 -14.31 4.07 -6.74
N LEU A 86 -15.01 5.00 -7.38
CA LEU A 86 -14.93 5.20 -8.82
C LEU A 86 -13.98 6.34 -9.14
N MET A 87 -12.88 6.02 -9.81
CA MET A 87 -12.02 6.99 -10.49
C MET A 87 -12.54 7.22 -11.90
N ARG A 88 -12.79 8.46 -12.26
CA ARG A 88 -13.27 8.83 -13.59
C ARG A 88 -12.64 10.13 -14.04
N ASN A 89 -11.90 10.06 -15.14
CA ASN A 89 -11.21 11.22 -15.71
C ASN A 89 -11.48 11.33 -17.21
N TYR A 90 -11.65 12.55 -17.68
CA TYR A 90 -11.77 12.86 -19.09
C TYR A 90 -10.48 13.52 -19.59
N VAL A 91 -10.04 13.09 -20.75
CA VAL A 91 -8.93 13.72 -21.48
C VAL A 91 -9.52 14.38 -22.71
N ASP A 92 -9.51 15.70 -22.75
CA ASP A 92 -10.05 16.50 -23.82
C ASP A 92 -8.91 17.12 -24.63
N VAL A 93 -8.93 16.94 -25.95
CA VAL A 93 -7.94 17.51 -26.85
C VAL A 93 -8.67 18.17 -28.04
N ASP A 94 -8.28 19.40 -28.36
CA ASP A 94 -8.85 20.13 -29.49
C ASP A 94 -8.57 19.42 -30.82
N LYS A 95 -9.55 19.44 -31.72
CA LYS A 95 -9.49 18.82 -33.04
C LYS A 95 -8.30 19.30 -33.88
N TYR A 96 -8.01 20.59 -33.86
CA TYR A 96 -6.92 21.14 -34.66
C TYR A 96 -5.55 20.75 -34.16
N ILE A 97 -5.39 20.55 -32.82
CA ILE A 97 -4.15 20.05 -32.24
C ILE A 97 -3.91 18.59 -32.65
N VAL A 98 -4.97 17.78 -32.75
CA VAL A 98 -4.86 16.37 -33.18
C VAL A 98 -4.52 16.29 -34.68
N LEU A 99 -4.99 17.22 -35.48
CA LEU A 99 -4.77 17.26 -36.94
C LEU A 99 -3.44 17.92 -37.34
N ASP A 100 -2.73 18.52 -36.40
CA ASP A 100 -1.44 19.17 -36.67
C ASP A 100 -0.37 18.12 -37.03
N GLN A 101 0.04 18.13 -38.31
CA GLN A 101 1.07 17.22 -38.83
C GLN A 101 2.49 17.56 -38.36
N ASN A 102 2.70 18.74 -37.75
CA ASN A 102 3.98 19.14 -37.18
C ASN A 102 4.14 18.70 -35.72
N ALA A 103 3.13 18.05 -35.12
CA ALA A 103 3.24 17.51 -33.77
C ALA A 103 4.33 16.42 -33.71
N ILE A 104 5.27 16.56 -32.79
CA ILE A 104 6.39 15.61 -32.58
C ILE A 104 5.88 14.24 -32.14
N THR A 105 4.72 14.21 -31.47
CA THR A 105 4.09 12.98 -30.96
C THR A 105 2.57 13.07 -31.08
N ASP A 106 1.90 11.92 -31.06
CA ASP A 106 0.45 11.88 -30.92
C ASP A 106 0.02 12.55 -29.59
N THR A 107 -0.56 13.73 -29.71
CA THR A 107 -0.94 14.56 -28.57
C THR A 107 -1.97 13.87 -27.68
N ARG A 108 -2.94 13.12 -28.27
CA ARG A 108 -3.96 12.39 -27.51
C ARG A 108 -3.33 11.27 -26.68
N ALA A 109 -2.46 10.46 -27.30
CA ALA A 109 -1.77 9.38 -26.63
C ALA A 109 -0.85 9.91 -25.51
N SER A 110 -0.15 11.02 -25.77
CA SER A 110 0.71 11.67 -24.78
C SER A 110 -0.06 12.18 -23.56
N GLN A 111 -1.20 12.84 -23.77
CA GLN A 111 -2.07 13.34 -22.69
C GLN A 111 -2.69 12.17 -21.90
N ALA A 112 -3.18 11.13 -22.56
CA ALA A 112 -3.71 9.96 -21.91
C ALA A 112 -2.65 9.27 -21.02
N LYS A 113 -1.41 9.14 -21.51
CA LYS A 113 -0.29 8.60 -20.74
C LYS A 113 0.04 9.46 -19.51
N ALA A 114 0.00 10.78 -19.65
CA ALA A 114 0.23 11.70 -18.52
C ALA A 114 -0.84 11.54 -17.43
N VAL A 115 -2.12 11.42 -17.82
CA VAL A 115 -3.23 11.20 -16.89
C VAL A 115 -3.09 9.84 -16.19
N LEU A 116 -2.74 8.78 -16.92
CA LEU A 116 -2.49 7.46 -16.31
C LEU A 116 -1.35 7.49 -15.30
N LYS A 117 -0.27 8.18 -15.61
CA LYS A 117 0.84 8.36 -14.67
C LYS A 117 0.40 9.11 -13.40
N ALA A 118 -0.35 10.19 -13.55
CA ALA A 118 -0.88 10.94 -12.42
C ALA A 118 -1.84 10.09 -11.56
N LEU A 119 -2.71 9.30 -12.20
CA LEU A 119 -3.62 8.37 -11.54
C LEU A 119 -2.87 7.34 -10.70
N THR A 120 -1.77 6.79 -11.22
CA THR A 120 -0.95 5.83 -10.49
C THR A 120 -0.33 6.43 -9.23
N TYR A 121 0.20 7.64 -9.31
CA TYR A 121 0.73 8.34 -8.13
C TYR A 121 -0.37 8.63 -7.11
N ASP A 122 -1.56 9.00 -7.55
CA ASP A 122 -2.69 9.27 -6.65
C ASP A 122 -3.17 7.98 -5.97
N VAL A 123 -3.29 6.87 -6.70
CA VAL A 123 -3.65 5.56 -6.13
C VAL A 123 -2.62 5.14 -5.07
N ASN A 124 -1.32 5.24 -5.36
CA ASN A 124 -0.28 4.92 -4.39
C ASN A 124 -0.39 5.81 -3.14
N PHE A 125 -0.61 7.10 -3.31
CA PHE A 125 -0.77 8.01 -2.18
C PHE A 125 -2.01 7.69 -1.35
N LYS A 126 -3.17 7.50 -2.00
CA LYS A 126 -4.44 7.17 -1.34
C LYS A 126 -4.36 5.83 -0.60
N PHE A 127 -3.67 4.85 -1.17
CA PHE A 127 -3.46 3.55 -0.53
C PHE A 127 -2.80 3.66 0.86
N PHE A 128 -1.85 4.57 1.05
CA PHE A 128 -1.19 4.73 2.36
C PHE A 128 -1.88 5.76 3.25
N LYS A 129 -2.30 6.88 2.71
CA LYS A 129 -2.56 8.10 3.49
C LYS A 129 -4.01 8.58 3.52
N ASN A 130 -4.88 8.10 2.63
CA ASN A 130 -6.25 8.60 2.59
C ASN A 130 -7.02 8.25 3.87
N ALA A 131 -7.79 9.22 4.37
CA ALA A 131 -8.63 9.07 5.54
C ALA A 131 -10.01 9.69 5.26
N HIS A 132 -11.04 9.20 5.96
CA HIS A 132 -12.39 9.76 5.89
C HIS A 132 -12.72 10.54 7.17
N ASP A 133 -11.74 11.26 7.68
CA ASP A 133 -11.82 12.07 8.90
C ASP A 133 -12.01 13.58 8.63
N GLY A 134 -12.31 13.93 7.39
CA GLY A 134 -12.42 15.31 6.91
C GLY A 134 -11.12 15.91 6.39
N THR A 135 -9.98 15.23 6.54
CA THR A 135 -8.68 15.67 5.99
C THR A 135 -8.34 15.01 4.66
N GLY A 136 -8.92 13.85 4.38
CA GLY A 136 -8.75 13.09 3.14
C GLY A 136 -9.92 13.23 2.17
N ASP A 137 -9.86 12.48 1.09
CA ASP A 137 -10.89 12.42 0.06
C ASP A 137 -11.93 11.35 0.40
N PRO A 138 -13.20 11.72 0.66
CA PRO A 138 -14.24 10.75 0.98
C PRO A 138 -14.64 9.86 -0.21
N ASN A 139 -14.28 10.26 -1.44
CA ASN A 139 -14.57 9.53 -2.68
C ASN A 139 -13.44 8.54 -3.07
N ALA A 140 -12.45 8.34 -2.23
CA ALA A 140 -11.35 7.41 -2.46
C ALA A 140 -11.26 6.36 -1.35
N PRO A 141 -10.67 5.18 -1.59
CA PRO A 141 -10.55 4.13 -0.58
C PRO A 141 -9.77 4.61 0.64
N VAL A 142 -10.17 4.13 1.82
CA VAL A 142 -9.47 4.42 3.07
C VAL A 142 -8.10 3.74 3.04
N GLY A 143 -7.05 4.51 3.27
CA GLY A 143 -5.66 4.05 3.23
C GLY A 143 -5.23 3.26 4.46
N LEU A 144 -4.08 2.61 4.35
CA LEU A 144 -3.52 1.75 5.42
C LEU A 144 -3.39 2.48 6.76
N ARG A 145 -2.89 3.73 6.74
CA ARG A 145 -2.71 4.53 7.97
C ARG A 145 -4.03 4.68 8.72
N ALA A 146 -5.06 5.17 8.05
CA ALA A 146 -6.36 5.42 8.68
C ALA A 146 -7.02 4.12 9.17
N ARG A 147 -6.84 3.01 8.46
CA ARG A 147 -7.34 1.69 8.87
C ARG A 147 -6.67 1.21 10.17
N ILE A 148 -5.36 1.41 10.29
CA ILE A 148 -4.60 1.00 11.48
C ILE A 148 -4.87 1.97 12.64
N ASP A 149 -5.00 3.26 12.38
CA ASP A 149 -5.31 4.25 13.41
C ASP A 149 -6.72 4.09 13.98
N ASP A 150 -7.70 3.65 13.16
CA ASP A 150 -9.07 3.34 13.60
C ASP A 150 -9.15 2.09 14.50
N ALA A 151 -8.13 1.25 14.54
CA ALA A 151 -8.11 0.04 15.36
C ALA A 151 -8.28 0.32 16.86
N ALA A 152 -7.81 1.47 17.34
CA ALA A 152 -7.98 1.92 18.73
C ALA A 152 -9.34 2.58 19.00
N GLY A 153 -10.15 2.84 17.97
CA GLY A 153 -11.44 3.51 18.03
C GLY A 153 -12.60 2.58 17.68
N ALA A 154 -13.37 2.96 16.66
CA ALA A 154 -14.54 2.18 16.22
C ALA A 154 -14.20 0.83 15.58
N ASN A 155 -12.95 0.63 15.23
CA ASN A 155 -12.40 -0.59 14.61
C ASN A 155 -13.22 -1.10 13.40
N LYS A 156 -13.67 -0.17 12.54
CA LYS A 156 -14.50 -0.48 11.37
C LYS A 156 -13.83 -1.44 10.40
N PHE A 157 -12.49 -1.34 10.30
CA PHE A 157 -11.70 -2.14 9.37
C PHE A 157 -11.18 -3.44 9.99
N GLY A 158 -11.47 -3.72 11.26
CA GLY A 158 -11.13 -4.94 11.97
C GLY A 158 -9.63 -5.18 12.09
N VAL A 159 -8.83 -4.15 12.21
CA VAL A 159 -7.39 -4.24 12.50
C VAL A 159 -7.21 -4.33 14.01
N ARG A 160 -6.28 -5.17 14.47
CA ARG A 160 -6.00 -5.29 15.91
C ARG A 160 -5.29 -4.05 16.42
N PRO A 161 -5.60 -3.56 17.64
CA PRO A 161 -4.90 -2.43 18.25
C PRO A 161 -3.38 -2.64 18.37
N GLU A 162 -2.95 -3.89 18.60
CA GLU A 162 -1.55 -4.28 18.73
C GLU A 162 -0.76 -4.16 17.40
N ASN A 163 -1.46 -4.02 16.28
CA ASN A 163 -0.83 -3.81 14.98
C ASN A 163 -0.35 -2.35 14.76
N LYS A 164 -0.70 -1.46 15.68
CA LYS A 164 -0.16 -0.10 15.75
C LYS A 164 0.98 -0.07 16.79
N ILE A 165 2.21 -0.19 16.34
CA ILE A 165 3.40 -0.35 17.18
C ILE A 165 4.14 0.98 17.25
N ASP A 166 4.42 1.45 18.47
CA ASP A 166 5.21 2.63 18.73
C ASP A 166 6.70 2.23 18.87
N CYS A 167 7.55 2.84 18.06
CA CYS A 167 9.01 2.65 18.15
C CYS A 167 9.63 3.41 19.33
N GLY A 168 8.87 4.32 19.98
CA GLY A 168 9.30 5.07 21.16
C GLY A 168 10.32 6.16 20.85
N GLY A 169 10.42 6.64 19.63
CA GLY A 169 11.23 7.76 19.22
C GLY A 169 12.67 7.76 19.73
N ALA A 170 12.92 8.38 20.88
CA ALA A 170 14.26 8.48 21.47
C ALA A 170 14.83 7.15 21.98
N THR A 171 13.97 6.18 22.32
CA THR A 171 14.38 4.86 22.87
C THR A 171 15.02 4.00 21.78
N ALA A 172 14.50 4.07 20.57
CA ALA A 172 15.02 3.37 19.39
C ALA A 172 15.51 4.37 18.34
N ASP A 173 16.28 5.38 18.76
CA ASP A 173 16.84 6.40 17.88
C ASP A 173 17.92 5.80 16.98
N ILE A 174 17.64 5.69 15.71
CA ILE A 174 18.55 5.17 14.67
C ILE A 174 19.18 6.28 13.84
N SER A 175 19.07 7.55 14.28
CA SER A 175 19.76 8.67 13.64
C SER A 175 21.29 8.50 13.71
N GLN A 176 22.02 9.18 12.83
CA GLN A 176 23.49 9.08 12.82
C GLN A 176 24.12 9.55 14.13
N ALA A 177 23.53 10.55 14.76
CA ALA A 177 24.03 11.11 16.01
C ALA A 177 23.53 10.33 17.25
N GLY A 178 22.39 9.66 17.15
CA GLY A 178 21.72 9.02 18.29
C GLY A 178 21.95 7.53 18.41
N ILE A 179 22.49 6.87 17.39
CA ILE A 179 22.61 5.42 17.35
C ILE A 179 23.61 4.91 18.40
N SER A 180 23.20 3.83 19.07
CA SER A 180 24.05 2.99 19.90
C SER A 180 23.67 1.53 19.69
N ALA A 181 24.51 0.59 20.11
CA ALA A 181 24.20 -0.84 19.99
C ALA A 181 22.85 -1.20 20.67
N ALA A 182 22.57 -0.63 21.84
CA ALA A 182 21.32 -0.84 22.56
C ALA A 182 20.09 -0.33 21.75
N LYS A 183 20.18 0.89 21.20
CA LYS A 183 19.09 1.50 20.41
C LYS A 183 18.88 0.80 19.08
N GLY A 184 19.97 0.38 18.41
CA GLY A 184 19.89 -0.41 17.21
C GLY A 184 19.21 -1.75 17.43
N ASN A 185 19.55 -2.46 18.51
CA ASN A 185 18.90 -3.72 18.89
C ASN A 185 17.42 -3.50 19.24
N ALA A 186 17.09 -2.47 20.01
CA ALA A 186 15.69 -2.13 20.32
C ALA A 186 14.86 -1.88 19.06
N PHE A 187 15.43 -1.16 18.08
CA PHE A 187 14.76 -0.97 16.80
C PHE A 187 14.53 -2.27 16.04
N LEU A 188 15.52 -3.17 15.98
CA LEU A 188 15.38 -4.46 15.31
C LEU A 188 14.35 -5.36 16.03
N GLU A 189 14.29 -5.32 17.36
CA GLU A 189 13.26 -6.00 18.15
C GLU A 189 11.85 -5.50 17.78
N MET A 190 11.66 -4.18 17.64
CA MET A 190 10.38 -3.60 17.21
C MET A 190 10.03 -3.97 15.77
N LEU A 191 11.03 -4.08 14.90
CA LEU A 191 10.82 -4.54 13.52
C LEU A 191 10.42 -6.02 13.46
N ASP A 192 11.01 -6.85 14.33
CA ASP A 192 10.61 -8.25 14.48
C ASP A 192 9.20 -8.39 15.05
N LEU A 193 8.84 -7.56 16.03
CA LEU A 193 7.48 -7.48 16.55
C LEU A 193 6.47 -7.08 15.46
N LEU A 194 6.85 -6.16 14.57
CA LEU A 194 6.03 -5.78 13.42
C LEU A 194 5.72 -6.98 12.50
N LEU A 195 6.73 -7.79 12.18
CA LEU A 195 6.53 -9.02 11.38
C LEU A 195 5.64 -10.02 12.10
N TRP A 196 5.85 -10.23 13.39
CA TRP A 196 5.03 -11.13 14.19
C TRP A 196 3.56 -10.66 14.29
N SER A 197 3.31 -9.37 14.39
CA SER A 197 1.96 -8.80 14.48
C SER A 197 1.13 -9.07 13.23
N VAL A 198 1.77 -9.17 12.07
CA VAL A 198 1.14 -9.52 10.78
C VAL A 198 1.00 -11.04 10.57
N GLY A 199 1.34 -11.83 11.58
CA GLY A 199 1.05 -13.27 11.58
C GLY A 199 2.11 -14.14 10.93
N SER A 200 3.28 -13.61 10.57
CA SER A 200 4.39 -14.38 10.04
C SER A 200 5.66 -14.08 10.83
N GLN A 201 6.23 -15.11 11.43
CA GLN A 201 7.54 -14.98 12.09
C GLN A 201 8.68 -14.97 11.07
N ASP A 202 8.47 -15.62 9.93
CA ASP A 202 9.47 -15.82 8.90
C ASP A 202 9.44 -14.73 7.81
N GLY A 203 8.51 -13.78 7.88
CA GLY A 203 8.35 -12.71 6.90
C GLY A 203 7.81 -13.15 5.54
N THR A 204 7.53 -14.45 5.34
CA THR A 204 7.05 -14.97 4.05
C THR A 204 5.68 -14.40 3.70
N GLY A 205 5.55 -13.85 2.49
CA GLY A 205 4.31 -13.23 2.00
C GLY A 205 4.09 -11.80 2.49
N ILE A 206 4.97 -11.26 3.33
CA ILE A 206 4.88 -9.90 3.84
C ILE A 206 5.67 -8.95 2.97
N VAL A 207 5.08 -7.78 2.69
CA VAL A 207 5.77 -6.64 2.08
C VAL A 207 5.93 -5.54 3.12
N LEU A 208 7.17 -5.10 3.31
CA LEU A 208 7.52 -3.97 4.16
C LEU A 208 7.66 -2.71 3.31
N TYR A 209 6.76 -1.77 3.49
CA TYR A 209 6.83 -0.47 2.83
C TYR A 209 7.55 0.53 3.72
N MET A 210 8.65 1.06 3.21
CA MET A 210 9.42 2.12 3.86
C MET A 210 10.03 3.04 2.81
N ASN A 211 10.31 4.28 3.16
CA ASN A 211 10.93 5.21 2.23
C ASN A 211 12.42 4.85 1.98
N ASP A 212 13.00 5.38 0.92
CA ASP A 212 14.39 5.16 0.51
C ASP A 212 15.40 5.55 1.60
N TYR A 213 15.09 6.56 2.38
CA TYR A 213 15.93 7.00 3.49
C TYR A 213 15.93 5.99 4.64
N MET A 214 14.75 5.48 5.00
CA MET A 214 14.63 4.45 6.04
C MET A 214 15.36 3.17 5.64
N LYS A 215 15.29 2.76 4.36
CA LYS A 215 16.03 1.61 3.83
C LYS A 215 17.54 1.80 4.01
N ARG A 216 18.08 2.99 3.74
CA ARG A 216 19.50 3.30 3.97
C ARG A 216 19.86 3.28 5.44
N ARG A 217 18.97 3.76 6.31
CA ARG A 217 19.17 3.70 7.78
C ARG A 217 19.16 2.28 8.31
N LEU A 218 18.26 1.45 7.86
CA LEU A 218 18.25 0.02 8.21
C LEU A 218 19.59 -0.64 7.87
N ASN A 219 20.11 -0.42 6.66
CA ASN A 219 21.44 -0.90 6.25
C ASN A 219 22.56 -0.37 7.17
N PHE A 220 22.47 0.89 7.60
CA PHE A 220 23.45 1.48 8.51
C PHE A 220 23.38 0.83 9.90
N VAL A 221 22.18 0.59 10.45
CA VAL A 221 21.99 -0.09 11.74
C VAL A 221 22.60 -1.48 11.71
N LEU A 222 22.28 -2.28 10.70
CA LEU A 222 22.80 -3.64 10.56
C LEU A 222 24.33 -3.67 10.47
N ARG A 223 24.92 -2.77 9.69
CA ARG A 223 26.40 -2.64 9.61
C ARG A 223 27.01 -2.19 10.94
N SER A 224 26.39 -1.27 11.66
CA SER A 224 26.91 -0.77 12.93
C SER A 224 26.88 -1.82 14.04
N LEU A 225 25.94 -2.76 13.96
CA LEU A 225 25.81 -3.88 14.89
C LEU A 225 26.67 -5.10 14.50
N GLY A 226 27.39 -5.02 13.36
CA GLY A 226 28.19 -6.14 12.86
C GLY A 226 27.36 -7.35 12.40
N THR A 227 26.07 -7.17 12.21
CA THR A 227 25.16 -8.22 11.77
C THR A 227 25.18 -8.32 10.24
N THR A 228 25.92 -9.26 9.72
CA THR A 228 26.11 -9.46 8.27
C THR A 228 24.99 -10.25 7.58
N GLY A 229 23.91 -10.57 8.25
CA GLY A 229 22.87 -11.47 7.72
C GLY A 229 21.45 -10.93 7.81
N GLY A 230 21.26 -9.64 8.10
CA GLY A 230 19.90 -9.09 8.30
C GLY A 230 19.18 -8.67 7.04
N LEU A 231 19.89 -8.35 5.99
CA LEU A 231 19.32 -8.03 4.67
C LEU A 231 19.90 -8.96 3.63
N ASP A 232 19.01 -9.68 2.96
CA ASP A 232 19.36 -10.52 1.84
C ASP A 232 19.00 -9.80 0.53
N GLU A 233 19.92 -9.85 -0.43
CA GLU A 233 19.67 -9.34 -1.77
C GLU A 233 19.50 -10.53 -2.72
N SER A 234 18.32 -10.67 -3.26
CA SER A 234 18.01 -11.64 -4.30
C SER A 234 17.70 -10.94 -5.62
N LYS A 235 17.80 -11.65 -6.72
CA LYS A 235 17.40 -11.15 -8.04
C LYS A 235 16.08 -11.77 -8.44
N ASP A 236 15.17 -10.93 -8.89
CA ASP A 236 13.93 -11.36 -9.50
C ASP A 236 14.16 -11.97 -10.88
N GLN A 237 13.16 -12.63 -11.45
CA GLN A 237 13.17 -13.19 -12.80
C GLN A 237 13.56 -12.15 -13.88
N PHE A 238 13.32 -10.87 -13.62
CA PHE A 238 13.71 -9.74 -14.47
C PHE A 238 15.09 -9.14 -14.11
N ASN A 239 15.94 -9.87 -13.33
CA ASN A 239 17.25 -9.41 -12.88
C ASN A 239 17.23 -8.11 -12.03
N ARG A 240 16.07 -7.76 -11.44
CA ARG A 240 15.94 -6.63 -10.50
C ARG A 240 16.39 -7.09 -9.11
N THR A 241 17.16 -6.26 -8.42
CA THR A 241 17.58 -6.55 -7.04
C THR A 241 16.40 -6.34 -6.10
N ILE A 242 15.99 -7.42 -5.42
CA ILE A 242 15.01 -7.39 -4.34
C ILE A 242 15.77 -7.45 -3.03
N THR A 243 15.53 -6.49 -2.15
CA THR A 243 16.07 -6.49 -0.79
C THR A 243 15.02 -7.08 0.14
N THR A 244 15.40 -8.07 0.95
CA THR A 244 14.52 -8.71 1.92
C THR A 244 15.09 -8.60 3.32
N TYR A 245 14.21 -8.52 4.32
CA TYR A 245 14.54 -8.64 5.73
C TYR A 245 13.78 -9.84 6.28
N LYS A 246 14.47 -10.89 6.72
CA LYS A 246 13.85 -12.16 7.17
C LYS A 246 12.75 -12.64 6.19
N ASN A 247 13.07 -12.74 4.91
CA ASN A 247 12.16 -13.09 3.80
C ASN A 247 11.04 -12.07 3.49
N ALA A 248 10.81 -11.04 4.32
CA ALA A 248 9.87 -9.98 3.99
C ALA A 248 10.49 -9.03 2.96
N VAL A 249 9.76 -8.77 1.88
CA VAL A 249 10.24 -7.91 0.78
C VAL A 249 10.14 -6.46 1.18
N ILE A 250 11.23 -5.71 0.98
CA ILE A 250 11.27 -4.27 1.23
C ILE A 250 10.96 -3.52 -0.06
N ARG A 251 9.92 -2.67 -0.01
CA ARG A 251 9.49 -1.80 -1.11
C ARG A 251 9.48 -0.34 -0.68
N ASP A 252 9.75 0.53 -1.62
CA ASP A 252 9.54 1.98 -1.47
C ASP A 252 8.25 2.34 -2.21
N PRO A 253 7.25 2.96 -1.54
CA PRO A 253 6.03 3.39 -2.20
C PRO A 253 6.25 4.56 -3.17
N GLY A 254 7.42 5.20 -3.15
CA GLY A 254 7.78 6.28 -4.05
C GLY A 254 7.32 7.66 -3.58
N VAL A 255 7.05 8.51 -4.57
CA VAL A 255 6.72 9.92 -4.37
C VAL A 255 5.29 10.22 -4.85
N LYS A 256 4.75 11.38 -4.44
CA LYS A 256 3.47 11.91 -4.93
C LYS A 256 3.60 12.38 -6.40
N ALA A 257 2.51 12.83 -6.97
CA ALA A 257 2.46 13.35 -8.35
C ALA A 257 3.38 14.56 -8.58
N ASP A 258 3.77 15.29 -7.52
CA ASP A 258 4.76 16.37 -7.55
C ASP A 258 6.20 15.88 -7.80
N GLN A 259 6.43 14.56 -7.77
CA GLN A 259 7.72 13.86 -7.95
C GLN A 259 8.80 14.25 -6.94
N THR A 260 8.44 14.97 -5.89
CA THR A 260 9.36 15.46 -4.85
C THR A 260 8.99 14.97 -3.46
N THR A 261 7.69 15.00 -3.12
CA THR A 261 7.19 14.63 -1.80
C THR A 261 7.04 13.11 -1.68
N ARG A 262 7.72 12.50 -0.72
CA ARG A 262 7.59 11.06 -0.45
C ARG A 262 6.20 10.72 0.09
N ILE A 263 5.68 9.57 -0.30
CA ILE A 263 4.40 9.06 0.21
C ILE A 263 4.51 8.72 1.69
N ILE A 264 5.53 7.95 2.09
CA ILE A 264 5.88 7.77 3.50
C ILE A 264 6.86 8.89 3.85
N ALA A 265 6.42 9.83 4.69
CA ALA A 265 7.20 10.98 5.08
C ALA A 265 8.40 10.58 5.97
N GLY A 266 9.31 11.50 6.15
CA GLY A 266 10.54 11.35 6.93
C GLY A 266 11.77 11.62 6.06
N ASN A 267 12.46 12.71 6.36
CA ASN A 267 13.63 13.14 5.63
C ASN A 267 14.66 13.68 6.63
N ALA A 268 15.78 12.99 6.76
CA ALA A 268 16.80 13.35 7.74
C ALA A 268 17.94 14.17 7.17
N ILE A 269 17.85 14.66 5.94
CA ILE A 269 18.93 15.51 5.36
C ILE A 269 18.45 16.94 5.27
N PRO A 270 19.32 17.81 5.78
CA PRO A 270 19.06 18.53 7.01
C PRO A 270 17.63 19.05 7.02
N ALA A 271 16.99 19.04 8.17
CA ALA A 271 15.66 19.60 8.37
C ALA A 271 15.60 21.04 7.85
N GLY A 272 15.42 21.19 6.53
CA GLY A 272 15.14 22.46 5.89
C GLY A 272 13.68 22.85 6.10
N SER A 273 13.35 24.12 5.94
CA SER A 273 11.95 24.56 5.91
C SER A 273 11.21 23.84 4.78
N GLY A 274 10.28 22.96 5.13
CA GLY A 274 9.53 22.14 4.17
C GLY A 274 9.72 20.63 4.31
N SER A 275 10.65 20.16 5.16
CA SER A 275 10.74 18.75 5.50
C SER A 275 9.51 18.32 6.29
N VAL A 276 8.93 17.18 5.92
CA VAL A 276 7.72 16.63 6.53
C VAL A 276 8.03 15.26 7.11
N GLY A 277 7.67 15.05 8.37
CA GLY A 277 7.80 13.77 9.07
C GLY A 277 6.45 13.16 9.39
N GLU A 278 6.44 11.89 9.71
CA GLU A 278 5.24 11.14 10.06
C GLU A 278 5.21 10.85 11.57
N THR A 279 4.35 11.55 12.29
CA THR A 279 4.19 11.42 13.75
C THR A 279 3.20 10.31 14.14
N ALA A 280 3.12 10.03 15.44
CA ALA A 280 2.17 9.09 16.05
C ALA A 280 0.72 9.38 15.69
N ALA A 281 0.33 10.65 15.61
CA ALA A 281 -1.02 11.06 15.22
C ALA A 281 -1.29 10.85 13.72
N GLY A 282 -0.30 10.33 12.98
CA GLY A 282 -0.44 10.07 11.56
C GLY A 282 -0.47 11.33 10.69
N VAL A 283 -0.33 12.50 11.29
CA VAL A 283 -0.29 13.78 10.59
C VAL A 283 1.14 14.06 10.14
N ASP A 284 1.28 14.39 8.86
CA ASP A 284 2.55 14.89 8.36
C ASP A 284 2.80 16.26 9.00
N SER A 285 3.92 16.39 9.72
CA SER A 285 4.28 17.62 10.39
C SER A 285 5.67 18.09 9.98
N THR A 286 5.89 19.40 10.07
CA THR A 286 7.15 20.05 9.72
C THR A 286 8.04 20.29 10.94
N GLY A 287 9.28 20.69 10.75
CA GLY A 287 10.21 21.00 11.83
C GLY A 287 10.86 19.78 12.46
N ALA A 288 10.91 19.70 13.78
CA ALA A 288 11.55 18.59 14.51
C ALA A 288 10.93 17.23 14.21
N SER A 289 9.64 17.19 13.88
CA SER A 289 8.94 15.97 13.50
C SER A 289 9.31 15.45 12.12
N ALA A 290 10.01 16.23 11.30
CA ALA A 290 10.53 15.79 10.01
C ALA A 290 11.53 14.62 10.11
N ASN A 291 12.10 14.43 11.29
CA ASN A 291 13.06 13.36 11.57
C ASN A 291 12.41 12.01 11.87
N PHE A 292 11.09 11.95 11.89
CA PHE A 292 10.34 10.72 12.17
C PHE A 292 9.75 10.12 10.90
N THR A 293 9.66 8.79 10.85
CA THR A 293 9.08 8.04 9.76
C THR A 293 8.31 6.83 10.27
N SER A 294 7.65 6.10 9.36
CA SER A 294 6.95 4.86 9.67
C SER A 294 7.31 3.75 8.68
N ILE A 295 7.12 2.52 9.12
CA ILE A 295 7.19 1.31 8.28
C ILE A 295 5.82 0.66 8.32
N TYR A 296 5.30 0.27 7.15
CA TYR A 296 4.06 -0.48 7.03
C TYR A 296 4.37 -1.91 6.62
N ALA A 297 3.82 -2.87 7.34
CA ALA A 297 3.86 -4.28 6.98
C ALA A 297 2.48 -4.69 6.46
N VAL A 298 2.45 -5.32 5.30
CA VAL A 298 1.23 -5.79 4.66
C VAL A 298 1.40 -7.23 4.22
N ASN A 299 0.49 -8.08 4.64
CA ASN A 299 0.36 -9.45 4.14
C ASN A 299 -0.72 -9.47 3.07
N PHE A 300 -0.30 -9.65 1.82
CA PHE A 300 -1.20 -9.68 0.68
C PHE A 300 -1.71 -11.09 0.41
N GLY A 301 -3.00 -11.19 0.14
CA GLY A 301 -3.65 -12.44 -0.20
C GLY A 301 -5.17 -12.31 -0.12
N THR A 302 -5.90 -13.19 -0.76
CA THR A 302 -7.38 -13.20 -0.73
C THR A 302 -7.95 -13.42 0.67
N ASP A 303 -7.20 -14.15 1.52
CA ASP A 303 -7.57 -14.41 2.92
C ASP A 303 -7.04 -13.34 3.90
N TYR A 304 -6.20 -12.43 3.40
CA TYR A 304 -5.58 -11.36 4.18
C TYR A 304 -6.03 -9.99 3.69
N PHE A 305 -5.14 -9.24 3.06
CA PHE A 305 -5.42 -7.94 2.49
C PHE A 305 -5.32 -7.99 0.97
N PHE A 306 -6.35 -7.53 0.27
CA PHE A 306 -6.39 -7.54 -1.18
C PHE A 306 -7.19 -6.35 -1.73
N GLY A 307 -6.93 -6.06 -3.01
CA GLY A 307 -7.73 -5.14 -3.79
C GLY A 307 -8.87 -5.86 -4.50
N TRP A 308 -9.95 -5.17 -4.75
CA TRP A 308 -11.00 -5.69 -5.61
C TRP A 308 -11.47 -4.60 -6.59
N GLN A 309 -11.93 -5.05 -7.73
CA GLN A 309 -12.33 -4.18 -8.82
C GLN A 309 -13.66 -4.62 -9.41
N PHE A 310 -14.42 -3.67 -9.95
CA PHE A 310 -15.73 -3.95 -10.53
C PHE A 310 -15.62 -4.59 -11.91
N THR A 311 -14.69 -4.09 -12.73
CA THR A 311 -14.35 -4.61 -14.06
C THR A 311 -12.93 -5.13 -14.06
N ASP A 312 -12.57 -5.91 -15.08
CA ASP A 312 -11.24 -6.48 -15.21
C ASP A 312 -10.19 -5.44 -15.59
N GLY A 313 -9.95 -4.47 -14.72
CA GLY A 313 -8.94 -3.42 -14.88
C GLY A 313 -9.52 -2.05 -15.26
N PRO A 314 -8.65 -1.07 -15.47
CA PRO A 314 -9.04 0.27 -15.91
C PRO A 314 -9.61 0.21 -17.34
N ASN A 315 -10.71 0.91 -17.54
CA ASN A 315 -11.37 1.03 -18.83
C ASN A 315 -10.95 2.33 -19.51
N VAL A 316 -10.57 2.25 -20.79
CA VAL A 316 -10.25 3.40 -21.61
C VAL A 316 -11.18 3.41 -22.82
N GLN A 317 -12.05 4.40 -22.88
CA GLN A 317 -13.03 4.53 -23.94
C GLN A 317 -12.83 5.85 -24.72
N ASP A 318 -12.68 5.74 -26.01
CA ASP A 318 -12.75 6.90 -26.91
C ASP A 318 -14.21 7.25 -27.17
N LEU A 319 -14.61 8.44 -26.72
CA LEU A 319 -15.97 8.97 -26.93
C LEU A 319 -16.09 9.74 -28.25
N GLY A 320 -15.00 9.86 -28.99
CA GLY A 320 -14.96 10.57 -30.27
C GLY A 320 -15.07 12.09 -30.14
N LEU A 321 -15.57 12.73 -31.16
CA LEU A 321 -15.78 14.17 -31.20
C LEU A 321 -17.04 14.57 -30.45
N ILE A 322 -16.86 15.40 -29.45
CA ILE A 322 -17.94 16.00 -28.66
C ILE A 322 -17.97 17.52 -28.85
N ASN A 323 -18.88 18.18 -28.16
CA ASN A 323 -19.01 19.64 -28.16
C ASN A 323 -19.10 20.22 -29.57
N ASN A 324 -20.09 19.72 -30.35
CA ASN A 324 -20.33 20.10 -31.76
C ASN A 324 -19.14 19.82 -32.73
N GLY A 325 -18.34 18.78 -32.40
CA GLY A 325 -17.24 18.34 -33.27
C GLY A 325 -15.94 19.10 -33.13
N VAL A 326 -15.73 19.77 -31.98
CA VAL A 326 -14.52 20.58 -31.71
C VAL A 326 -13.49 19.85 -30.88
N ILE A 327 -13.92 18.98 -29.98
CA ILE A 327 -13.05 18.34 -28.97
C ILE A 327 -13.14 16.82 -29.08
N TYR A 328 -12.00 16.13 -29.12
CA TYR A 328 -11.89 14.71 -28.91
C TYR A 328 -11.83 14.42 -27.42
N ARG A 329 -12.71 13.55 -26.93
CA ARG A 329 -12.76 13.12 -25.52
C ARG A 329 -12.43 11.66 -25.39
N THR A 330 -11.51 11.36 -24.47
CA THR A 330 -11.20 10.00 -24.02
C THR A 330 -11.59 9.88 -22.55
N LEU A 331 -12.38 8.88 -22.21
CA LEU A 331 -12.74 8.53 -20.83
C LEU A 331 -11.76 7.48 -20.30
N ILE A 332 -11.24 7.72 -19.08
CA ILE A 332 -10.48 6.74 -18.31
C ILE A 332 -11.24 6.55 -17.01
N ASP A 333 -11.78 5.36 -16.79
CA ASP A 333 -12.50 5.04 -15.54
C ASP A 333 -12.07 3.69 -14.97
N TRP A 334 -12.07 3.62 -13.63
CA TRP A 334 -11.77 2.41 -12.89
C TRP A 334 -12.47 2.44 -11.54
N ALA A 335 -13.15 1.35 -11.19
CA ALA A 335 -13.76 1.18 -9.89
C ALA A 335 -12.96 0.19 -9.06
N VAL A 336 -12.38 0.67 -7.97
CA VAL A 336 -11.48 -0.08 -7.11
C VAL A 336 -11.85 0.05 -5.64
N GLY A 337 -11.70 -1.02 -4.88
CA GLY A 337 -11.86 -1.07 -3.43
C GLY A 337 -10.71 -1.83 -2.79
N LEU A 338 -10.55 -1.65 -1.48
CA LEU A 338 -9.59 -2.37 -0.65
C LEU A 338 -10.36 -3.19 0.37
N MET A 339 -9.95 -4.42 0.61
CA MET A 339 -10.63 -5.33 1.52
C MET A 339 -9.64 -5.98 2.49
N ASN A 340 -10.01 -5.97 3.77
CA ASN A 340 -9.25 -6.58 4.84
C ASN A 340 -10.02 -7.77 5.43
N ASN A 341 -9.63 -8.99 5.09
CA ASN A 341 -10.30 -10.21 5.58
C ASN A 341 -9.77 -10.68 6.94
N ASN A 342 -8.51 -10.35 7.25
CA ASN A 342 -7.83 -10.84 8.45
C ASN A 342 -7.40 -9.68 9.34
N THR A 343 -7.60 -9.79 10.64
CA THR A 343 -7.24 -8.74 11.61
C THR A 343 -5.73 -8.54 11.74
N ARG A 344 -4.94 -9.51 11.27
CA ARG A 344 -3.47 -9.51 11.31
C ARG A 344 -2.84 -9.29 9.93
N SER A 345 -3.56 -8.71 8.98
CA SER A 345 -3.05 -8.54 7.62
C SER A 345 -2.22 -7.27 7.42
N ILE A 346 -2.42 -6.26 8.24
CA ILE A 346 -1.73 -4.97 8.14
C ILE A 346 -1.26 -4.50 9.51
N ALA A 347 -0.05 -3.92 9.55
CA ALA A 347 0.50 -3.31 10.76
C ALA A 347 1.39 -2.11 10.42
N ARG A 348 1.62 -1.25 11.40
CA ARG A 348 2.43 -0.04 11.27
C ARG A 348 3.37 0.10 12.46
N LEU A 349 4.64 0.28 12.19
CA LEU A 349 5.64 0.76 13.14
C LEU A 349 5.84 2.26 12.89
N PHE A 350 5.52 3.09 13.86
CA PHE A 350 5.59 4.54 13.74
C PHE A 350 6.56 5.13 14.77
N ASP A 351 6.77 6.43 14.72
CA ASP A 351 7.67 7.18 15.61
C ASP A 351 9.13 6.71 15.53
N ILE A 352 9.57 6.32 14.33
CA ILE A 352 10.96 5.90 14.08
C ILE A 352 11.81 7.14 13.84
N LYS A 353 12.72 7.45 14.76
CA LYS A 353 13.61 8.60 14.65
C LYS A 353 14.83 8.27 13.78
N ILE A 354 14.96 8.98 12.67
CA ILE A 354 15.99 8.74 11.63
C ILE A 354 16.97 9.91 11.44
N GLY A 355 16.68 11.10 11.96
CA GLY A 355 17.49 12.30 11.81
C GLY A 355 17.74 13.05 13.10
#